data_fde464c0607a5fa060b06832372c69c5
#
_entry.id   fde464c0607a5fa060b06832372c69c5
#
_cell.length_a   1.000
_cell.length_b   1.000
_cell.length_c   1.000
_cell.angle_alpha   90.00
_cell.angle_beta   90.00
_cell.angle_gamma   90.00
#
_symmetry.space_group_name_H-M   'P 1'
#
loop_
_entity.id
_entity.type
_entity.pdbx_description
1 polymer ?
#
loop_
_entity_poly.entity_id
_entity_poly.type
_entity_poly.pdbx_seq_one_letter_code
_entity_poly.pdbx_strand_id
1 'polypeptide(L)'
;MSEWKDYKLGDIVNFQNGFAFKSSEFRYDGKYKIIRIKELKNGSVKFFEDTVSVSDEPNKAMSKFLVNKGDVIFALTGDPVSKSNPNSWVGRVSLYKHNEPAYLNQRTCKITQHGNVIPQYVFYYFRHYDNFYSLASKATGSASQANIST
;
A
#
# COMPACT_ATOMS: atom_id res chain seq x y z
N MET A 1 35.29 3.80 -8.45
CA MET A 1 34.03 4.53 -8.28
C MET A 1 32.90 3.65 -8.77
N SER A 2 31.83 3.51 -7.97
CA SER A 2 30.63 2.83 -8.44
C SER A 2 29.90 3.73 -9.45
N GLU A 3 29.60 3.21 -10.62
CA GLU A 3 28.77 3.90 -11.57
C GLU A 3 27.31 3.92 -11.06
N TRP A 4 26.67 5.08 -11.07
CA TRP A 4 25.24 5.20 -10.83
C TRP A 4 24.48 4.52 -11.98
N LYS A 5 23.51 3.68 -11.63
CA LYS A 5 22.64 3.01 -12.61
C LYS A 5 21.20 3.38 -12.36
N ASP A 6 20.50 3.69 -13.41
CA ASP A 6 19.07 3.91 -13.38
C ASP A 6 18.31 2.58 -13.46
N TYR A 7 17.31 2.44 -12.61
CA TYR A 7 16.41 1.28 -12.61
C TYR A 7 14.96 1.73 -12.67
N LYS A 8 14.13 0.98 -13.37
CA LYS A 8 12.69 1.10 -13.23
C LYS A 8 12.26 0.44 -11.92
N LEU A 9 11.23 0.98 -11.26
CA LEU A 9 10.75 0.42 -9.99
C LEU A 9 10.40 -1.06 -10.12
N GLY A 10 9.74 -1.47 -11.22
CA GLY A 10 9.41 -2.88 -11.48
C GLY A 10 10.60 -3.81 -11.71
N ASP A 11 11.81 -3.27 -11.93
CA ASP A 11 13.04 -4.06 -12.06
C ASP A 11 13.64 -4.43 -10.71
N ILE A 12 13.26 -3.72 -9.65
CA ILE A 12 13.85 -3.84 -8.30
C ILE A 12 12.88 -4.31 -7.23
N VAL A 13 11.58 -4.28 -7.48
CA VAL A 13 10.55 -4.82 -6.59
C VAL A 13 9.44 -5.47 -7.39
N ASN A 14 8.72 -6.41 -6.77
CA ASN A 14 7.46 -6.93 -7.28
C ASN A 14 6.29 -6.24 -6.59
N PHE A 15 5.14 -6.19 -7.27
CA PHE A 15 3.90 -5.63 -6.75
C PHE A 15 2.89 -6.75 -6.49
N GLN A 16 2.31 -6.77 -5.31
CA GLN A 16 1.20 -7.64 -4.96
C GLN A 16 -0.02 -6.78 -4.65
N ASN A 17 -0.97 -6.75 -5.57
CA ASN A 17 -2.26 -6.08 -5.36
C ASN A 17 -3.08 -6.82 -4.32
N GLY A 18 -3.94 -6.08 -3.62
CA GLY A 18 -4.82 -6.64 -2.62
C GLY A 18 -6.01 -7.40 -3.21
N PHE A 19 -6.77 -8.02 -2.32
CA PHE A 19 -7.92 -8.83 -2.67
C PHE A 19 -9.23 -8.04 -2.56
N ALA A 20 -10.17 -8.32 -3.46
CA ALA A 20 -11.50 -7.72 -3.48
C ALA A 20 -12.45 -8.45 -2.53
N PHE A 21 -12.35 -8.19 -1.23
CA PHE A 21 -13.28 -8.74 -0.24
C PHE A 21 -14.71 -8.26 -0.49
N LYS A 22 -15.67 -9.17 -0.32
CA LYS A 22 -17.10 -8.82 -0.37
C LYS A 22 -17.51 -8.16 0.94
N SER A 23 -18.35 -7.15 0.87
CA SER A 23 -18.86 -6.48 2.07
C SER A 23 -19.62 -7.41 3.03
N SER A 24 -20.22 -8.49 2.50
CA SER A 24 -20.89 -9.53 3.29
C SER A 24 -19.94 -10.34 4.18
N GLU A 25 -18.64 -10.34 3.88
CA GLU A 25 -17.60 -11.03 4.65
C GLU A 25 -17.04 -10.16 5.78
N PHE A 26 -17.35 -8.87 5.79
CA PHE A 26 -16.81 -7.94 6.76
C PHE A 26 -17.36 -8.21 8.16
N ARG A 27 -16.45 -8.13 9.15
CA ARG A 27 -16.70 -8.19 10.59
C ARG A 27 -15.99 -7.02 11.26
N TYR A 28 -16.32 -6.72 12.51
CA TYR A 28 -15.62 -5.73 13.33
C TYR A 28 -14.77 -6.40 14.42
N ASP A 29 -15.07 -7.63 14.73
CA ASP A 29 -14.43 -8.47 15.76
C ASP A 29 -13.59 -9.63 15.18
N GLY A 30 -13.38 -9.62 13.86
CA GLY A 30 -12.58 -10.64 13.17
C GLY A 30 -11.10 -10.54 13.51
N LYS A 31 -10.42 -11.67 13.41
CA LYS A 31 -8.99 -11.81 13.74
C LYS A 31 -8.08 -10.99 12.82
N TYR A 32 -8.41 -10.91 11.55
CA TYR A 32 -7.57 -10.24 10.54
C TYR A 32 -8.22 -8.96 10.05
N LYS A 33 -7.62 -7.82 10.38
CA LYS A 33 -8.05 -6.51 9.87
C LYS A 33 -7.77 -6.40 8.38
N ILE A 34 -8.57 -5.58 7.69
CA ILE A 34 -8.40 -5.31 6.27
C ILE A 34 -7.86 -3.90 6.11
N ILE A 35 -6.73 -3.78 5.42
CA ILE A 35 -6.11 -2.50 5.09
C ILE A 35 -6.76 -1.98 3.81
N ARG A 36 -7.63 -0.99 3.95
CA ARG A 36 -8.23 -0.23 2.84
C ARG A 36 -7.55 1.13 2.73
N ILE A 37 -7.94 1.92 1.77
CA ILE A 37 -7.44 3.31 1.60
C ILE A 37 -7.60 4.14 2.88
N LYS A 38 -8.70 3.93 3.63
CA LYS A 38 -8.97 4.63 4.89
C LYS A 38 -7.87 4.40 5.94
N GLU A 39 -7.36 3.18 6.03
CA GLU A 39 -6.35 2.77 6.98
C GLU A 39 -4.93 3.22 6.57
N LEU A 40 -4.70 3.51 5.29
CA LEU A 40 -3.42 4.04 4.83
C LEU A 40 -3.29 5.53 5.12
N LYS A 41 -2.20 5.89 5.78
CA LYS A 41 -1.79 7.27 6.02
C LYS A 41 -0.48 7.55 5.28
N ASN A 42 -0.07 8.80 5.25
CA ASN A 42 1.20 9.17 4.67
C ASN A 42 2.35 8.71 5.57
N GLY A 43 2.85 7.51 5.34
CA GLY A 43 3.97 6.89 6.06
C GLY A 43 3.60 5.77 7.02
N SER A 44 2.33 5.55 7.34
CA SER A 44 1.91 4.54 8.31
C SER A 44 0.54 3.94 7.99
N VAL A 45 0.24 2.83 8.66
CA VAL A 45 -1.10 2.21 8.67
C VAL A 45 -1.73 2.42 10.02
N LYS A 46 -2.95 2.97 10.06
CA LYS A 46 -3.71 3.22 11.28
C LYS A 46 -5.04 2.49 11.24
N PHE A 47 -5.29 1.68 12.27
CA PHE A 47 -6.58 1.05 12.47
C PHE A 47 -7.49 1.91 13.37
N PHE A 48 -8.78 1.84 13.12
CA PHE A 48 -9.83 2.58 13.80
C PHE A 48 -10.83 1.58 14.40
N GLU A 49 -11.74 2.06 15.23
CA GLU A 49 -12.82 1.23 15.80
C GLU A 49 -13.70 0.61 14.73
N ASP A 50 -13.92 1.32 13.63
CA ASP A 50 -14.71 0.88 12.47
C ASP A 50 -13.87 0.24 11.35
N THR A 51 -12.62 -0.11 11.62
CA THR A 51 -11.81 -0.90 10.67
C THR A 51 -12.41 -2.29 10.54
N VAL A 52 -12.79 -2.65 9.32
CA VAL A 52 -13.36 -3.97 9.04
C VAL A 52 -12.29 -5.07 9.09
N SER A 53 -12.74 -6.26 9.40
CA SER A 53 -11.91 -7.47 9.53
C SER A 53 -12.60 -8.67 8.91
N VAL A 54 -11.89 -9.78 8.84
CA VAL A 54 -12.42 -11.11 8.52
C VAL A 54 -11.99 -12.11 9.58
N SER A 55 -12.79 -13.12 9.79
CA SER A 55 -12.54 -14.16 10.80
C SER A 55 -11.73 -15.34 10.27
N ASP A 56 -11.78 -15.57 8.97
CA ASP A 56 -11.23 -16.78 8.36
C ASP A 56 -9.71 -16.83 8.44
N GLU A 57 -9.20 -18.01 8.83
CA GLU A 57 -7.77 -18.27 8.80
C GLU A 57 -7.24 -18.20 7.37
N PRO A 58 -6.05 -17.62 7.16
CA PRO A 58 -5.45 -17.56 5.84
C PRO A 58 -5.21 -18.96 5.29
N ASN A 59 -5.80 -19.25 4.16
CA ASN A 59 -5.43 -20.43 3.39
C ASN A 59 -4.27 -20.10 2.43
N LYS A 60 -3.72 -21.12 1.76
CA LYS A 60 -2.58 -20.95 0.85
C LYS A 60 -2.86 -19.92 -0.26
N ALA A 61 -4.08 -19.84 -0.77
CA ALA A 61 -4.45 -18.91 -1.83
C ALA A 61 -4.52 -17.46 -1.33
N MET A 62 -4.91 -17.26 -0.07
CA MET A 62 -5.05 -15.93 0.55
C MET A 62 -3.76 -15.42 1.19
N SER A 63 -2.78 -16.28 1.45
CA SER A 63 -1.54 -15.91 2.16
C SER A 63 -0.74 -14.80 1.46
N LYS A 64 -0.79 -14.72 0.14
CA LYS A 64 -0.13 -13.66 -0.64
C LYS A 64 -0.67 -12.24 -0.35
N PHE A 65 -1.92 -12.15 0.12
CA PHE A 65 -2.56 -10.87 0.45
C PHE A 65 -2.31 -10.44 1.91
N LEU A 66 -1.65 -11.26 2.71
CA LEU A 66 -1.27 -10.88 4.07
C LEU A 66 -0.14 -9.86 4.06
N VAL A 67 -0.27 -8.90 4.95
CA VAL A 67 0.72 -7.88 5.26
C VAL A 67 1.30 -8.19 6.64
N ASN A 68 2.61 -8.24 6.72
CA ASN A 68 3.35 -8.48 7.95
C ASN A 68 4.18 -7.25 8.32
N LYS A 69 4.61 -7.20 9.58
CA LYS A 69 5.45 -6.10 10.07
C LYS A 69 6.68 -5.91 9.19
N GLY A 70 6.91 -4.68 8.77
CA GLY A 70 7.99 -4.31 7.87
C GLY A 70 7.59 -4.24 6.39
N ASP A 71 6.40 -4.73 6.02
CA ASP A 71 5.91 -4.61 4.66
C ASP A 71 5.62 -3.15 4.28
N VAL A 72 5.85 -2.83 3.02
CA VAL A 72 5.65 -1.50 2.44
C VAL A 72 4.44 -1.53 1.52
N ILE A 73 3.53 -0.59 1.72
CA ILE A 73 2.23 -0.55 1.06
C ILE A 73 2.07 0.78 0.34
N PHE A 74 1.52 0.74 -0.88
CA PHE A 74 1.12 1.91 -1.64
C PHE A 74 -0.41 2.02 -1.74
N ALA A 75 -0.90 3.25 -1.67
CA ALA A 75 -2.27 3.59 -2.03
C ALA A 75 -2.39 3.71 -3.56
N LEU A 76 -3.12 2.80 -4.20
CA LEU A 76 -3.34 2.84 -5.65
C LEU A 76 -4.43 3.85 -6.05
N THR A 77 -5.20 4.33 -5.10
CA THR A 77 -6.30 5.28 -5.30
C THR A 77 -6.23 6.36 -4.24
N GLY A 78 -6.63 7.57 -4.57
CA GLY A 78 -6.71 8.67 -3.63
C GLY A 78 -6.93 10.01 -4.32
N ASP A 79 -6.85 11.07 -3.52
CA ASP A 79 -6.92 12.44 -4.03
C ASP A 79 -5.69 12.76 -4.88
N PRO A 80 -5.83 13.59 -5.92
CA PRO A 80 -4.68 14.19 -6.60
C PRO A 80 -3.82 15.00 -5.62
N VAL A 81 -2.53 15.09 -5.92
CA VAL A 81 -1.55 15.84 -5.08
C VAL A 81 -1.88 17.34 -4.95
N SER A 82 -2.76 17.86 -5.81
CA SER A 82 -3.26 19.25 -5.70
C SER A 82 -4.12 19.50 -4.46
N LYS A 83 -4.65 18.47 -3.81
CA LYS A 83 -5.40 18.58 -2.56
C LYS A 83 -4.44 18.75 -1.38
N SER A 84 -4.88 19.45 -0.35
CA SER A 84 -4.02 19.87 0.77
C SER A 84 -3.70 18.76 1.79
N ASN A 85 -4.39 17.61 1.74
CA ASN A 85 -4.21 16.55 2.74
C ASN A 85 -3.35 15.38 2.24
N PRO A 86 -2.07 15.28 2.64
CA PRO A 86 -1.17 14.19 2.23
C PRO A 86 -1.66 12.79 2.62
N ASN A 87 -2.50 12.68 3.67
CA ASN A 87 -3.07 11.40 4.09
C ASN A 87 -4.14 10.85 3.14
N SER A 88 -4.60 11.66 2.19
CA SER A 88 -5.57 11.23 1.19
C SER A 88 -4.98 11.08 -0.21
N TRP A 89 -3.72 11.49 -0.44
CA TRP A 89 -3.11 11.47 -1.77
C TRP A 89 -2.93 10.07 -2.33
N VAL A 90 -3.18 9.92 -3.63
CA VAL A 90 -2.82 8.73 -4.41
C VAL A 90 -1.31 8.50 -4.37
N GLY A 91 -0.88 7.24 -4.37
CA GLY A 91 0.55 6.89 -4.40
C GLY A 91 1.29 7.07 -3.08
N ARG A 92 0.62 7.51 -2.01
CA ARG A 92 1.27 7.59 -0.70
C ARG A 92 1.78 6.23 -0.25
N VAL A 93 2.97 6.22 0.31
CA VAL A 93 3.65 5.02 0.79
C VAL A 93 3.52 4.91 2.30
N SER A 94 3.30 3.70 2.80
CA SER A 94 3.12 3.42 4.23
C SER A 94 3.94 2.20 4.64
N LEU A 95 4.54 2.26 5.82
CA LEU A 95 5.23 1.12 6.43
C LEU A 95 4.29 0.46 7.46
N TYR A 96 4.10 -0.85 7.35
CA TYR A 96 3.30 -1.61 8.29
C TYR A 96 4.10 -1.92 9.55
N LYS A 97 3.66 -1.40 10.70
CA LYS A 97 4.39 -1.52 11.98
C LYS A 97 3.69 -2.36 13.03
N HIS A 98 2.46 -2.84 12.76
CA HIS A 98 1.71 -3.68 13.68
C HIS A 98 2.31 -5.09 13.76
N ASN A 99 2.18 -5.73 14.91
CA ASN A 99 2.70 -7.09 15.13
C ASN A 99 1.79 -8.16 14.51
N GLU A 100 0.48 -7.94 14.57
CA GLU A 100 -0.51 -8.85 13.98
C GLU A 100 -0.59 -8.65 12.47
N PRO A 101 -0.66 -9.73 11.67
CA PRO A 101 -0.86 -9.62 10.23
C PRO A 101 -2.25 -9.06 9.89
N ALA A 102 -2.36 -8.42 8.74
CA ALA A 102 -3.61 -7.89 8.20
C ALA A 102 -3.73 -8.25 6.72
N TYR A 103 -4.93 -8.17 6.18
CA TYR A 103 -5.18 -8.38 4.76
C TYR A 103 -5.13 -7.07 3.96
N LEU A 104 -4.67 -7.18 2.75
CA LEU A 104 -4.55 -6.08 1.79
C LEU A 104 -5.80 -6.02 0.90
N ASN A 105 -6.48 -4.89 0.87
CA ASN A 105 -7.65 -4.66 0.00
C ASN A 105 -7.23 -4.26 -1.43
N GLN A 106 -8.12 -4.49 -2.39
CA GLN A 106 -7.91 -4.34 -3.83
C GLN A 106 -7.37 -2.97 -4.31
N ARG A 107 -7.59 -1.90 -3.55
CA ARG A 107 -7.12 -0.54 -3.91
C ARG A 107 -5.77 -0.18 -3.29
N THR A 108 -5.11 -1.18 -2.76
CA THR A 108 -3.79 -1.08 -2.13
C THR A 108 -2.88 -2.15 -2.72
N CYS A 109 -1.59 -1.91 -2.74
CA CYS A 109 -0.61 -2.94 -3.08
C CYS A 109 0.54 -2.92 -2.10
N LYS A 110 1.12 -4.09 -1.83
CA LYS A 110 2.41 -4.17 -1.15
C LYS A 110 3.50 -4.45 -2.16
N ILE A 111 4.69 -4.00 -1.85
CA ILE A 111 5.88 -4.36 -2.60
C ILE A 111 6.60 -5.50 -1.91
N THR A 112 7.13 -6.42 -2.69
CA THR A 112 7.95 -7.54 -2.24
C THR A 112 9.32 -7.46 -2.87
N GLN A 113 10.30 -8.01 -2.19
CA GLN A 113 11.67 -7.97 -2.65
C GLN A 113 11.84 -8.67 -4.01
N HIS A 114 12.55 -8.01 -4.90
CA HIS A 114 13.05 -8.57 -6.14
C HIS A 114 14.54 -8.24 -6.24
N GLY A 115 15.38 -9.26 -6.40
CA GLY A 115 16.84 -9.05 -6.41
C GLY A 115 17.38 -8.59 -5.04
N ASN A 116 18.28 -7.62 -5.06
CA ASN A 116 19.05 -7.19 -3.87
C ASN A 116 18.47 -5.94 -3.18
N VAL A 117 17.38 -5.36 -3.69
CA VAL A 117 16.78 -4.17 -3.10
C VAL A 117 15.72 -4.57 -2.07
N ILE A 118 15.92 -4.15 -0.84
CA ILE A 118 14.93 -4.36 0.21
C ILE A 118 13.76 -3.37 0.08
N PRO A 119 12.51 -3.80 0.30
CA PRO A 119 11.34 -2.93 0.17
C PRO A 119 11.40 -1.64 1.01
N GLN A 120 12.02 -1.69 2.19
CA GLN A 120 12.15 -0.52 3.07
C GLN A 120 12.97 0.62 2.43
N TYR A 121 13.93 0.31 1.55
CA TYR A 121 14.63 1.34 0.79
C TYR A 121 13.65 2.12 -0.09
N VAL A 122 12.74 1.43 -0.77
CA VAL A 122 11.71 2.05 -1.61
C VAL A 122 10.75 2.91 -0.77
N PHE A 123 10.42 2.45 0.45
CA PHE A 123 9.64 3.27 1.39
C PHE A 123 10.33 4.61 1.65
N TYR A 124 11.58 4.62 2.07
CA TYR A 124 12.30 5.87 2.35
C TYR A 124 12.50 6.72 1.11
N TYR A 125 12.75 6.13 -0.04
CA TYR A 125 12.85 6.83 -1.32
C TYR A 125 11.59 7.64 -1.62
N PHE A 126 10.41 7.04 -1.49
CA PHE A 126 9.12 7.70 -1.74
C PHE A 126 8.59 8.52 -0.55
N ARG A 127 9.28 8.53 0.59
CA ARG A 127 9.03 9.52 1.66
C ARG A 127 9.59 10.89 1.29
N HIS A 128 10.54 10.96 0.39
CA HIS A 128 10.99 12.23 -0.17
C HIS A 128 9.94 12.79 -1.13
N TYR A 129 9.56 14.06 -0.94
CA TYR A 129 8.42 14.66 -1.64
C TYR A 129 8.56 14.62 -3.17
N ASP A 130 9.73 14.97 -3.71
CA ASP A 130 9.93 15.03 -5.17
C ASP A 130 9.78 13.64 -5.81
N ASN A 131 10.26 12.59 -5.15
CA ASN A 131 10.13 11.22 -5.61
C ASN A 131 8.67 10.76 -5.55
N PHE A 132 7.98 11.07 -4.46
CA PHE A 132 6.56 10.83 -4.32
C PHE A 132 5.74 11.59 -5.38
N TYR A 133 6.01 12.87 -5.58
CA TYR A 133 5.32 13.70 -6.56
C TYR A 133 5.49 13.14 -7.98
N SER A 134 6.70 12.69 -8.33
CA SER A 134 6.98 12.05 -9.63
C SER A 134 6.12 10.80 -9.85
N LEU A 135 5.89 9.98 -8.82
CA LEU A 135 4.99 8.83 -8.89
C LEU A 135 3.52 9.26 -8.99
N ALA A 136 3.08 10.12 -8.09
CA ALA A 136 1.69 10.54 -7.98
C ALA A 136 1.20 11.33 -9.21
N SER A 137 2.09 12.08 -9.87
CA SER A 137 1.78 12.82 -11.09
C SER A 137 1.46 11.92 -12.30
N LYS A 138 1.81 10.64 -12.23
CA LYS A 138 1.46 9.64 -13.26
C LYS A 138 0.07 9.05 -13.06
N ALA A 139 -0.61 9.40 -11.97
CA ALA A 139 -1.96 8.92 -11.72
C ALA A 139 -2.94 9.47 -12.76
N THR A 140 -3.90 8.64 -13.15
CA THR A 140 -4.97 8.96 -14.08
C THR A 140 -6.31 8.96 -13.36
N GLY A 141 -7.28 9.70 -13.87
CA GLY A 141 -8.63 9.74 -13.29
C GLY A 141 -9.23 11.14 -13.25
N SER A 142 -10.32 11.29 -12.50
CA SER A 142 -11.01 12.56 -12.33
C SER A 142 -10.34 13.46 -11.29
N ALA A 143 -10.75 14.73 -11.25
CA ALA A 143 -10.29 15.68 -10.23
C ALA A 143 -10.64 15.26 -8.78
N SER A 144 -11.57 14.32 -8.61
CA SER A 144 -12.01 13.81 -7.31
C SER A 144 -11.40 12.45 -6.93
N GLN A 145 -10.86 11.72 -7.90
CA GLN A 145 -10.25 10.42 -7.67
C GLN A 145 -9.19 10.11 -8.73
N ALA A 146 -7.94 10.00 -8.30
CA ALA A 146 -6.83 9.57 -9.13
C ALA A 146 -6.44 8.12 -8.82
N ASN A 147 -5.91 7.42 -9.82
CA ASN A 147 -5.53 6.01 -9.74
C ASN A 147 -4.15 5.77 -10.35
N ILE A 148 -3.38 4.87 -9.75
CA ILE A 148 -2.12 4.35 -10.29
C ILE A 148 -2.32 2.87 -10.60
N SER A 149 -1.88 2.43 -11.79
CA SER A 149 -1.79 1.01 -12.15
C SER A 149 -0.41 0.45 -11.83
N THR A 150 -0.36 -0.79 -11.45
CA THR A 150 0.87 -1.57 -11.20
C THR A 150 1.25 -2.40 -12.42
#